data_1235742b6d3e6384a1472567869095c5
#
_entry.id   1235742b6d3e6384a1472567869095c5
#
_cell.length_a   1.000
_cell.length_b   1.000
_cell.length_c   1.000
_cell.angle_alpha   90.00
_cell.angle_beta   90.00
_cell.angle_gamma   90.00
#
_symmetry.space_group_name_H-M   'P 1'
#
loop_
_entity.id
_entity.type
_entity.pdbx_description
1 polymer ?
#
loop_
_entity_poly.entity_id
_entity_poly.type
_entity_poly.pdbx_seq_one_letter_code
_entity_poly.pdbx_strand_id
1 'polypeptide(L)'
;MEKGAWAGFGACVPDNFIGGGGLAESVTHDSVTLTRTDKELTADDYTITGDLLTIKTAGKYTLSGTASSNDFRVKVGDRLVTTLTIDNLTINTYRDEKENEAKQGYSPLDFSDAGATTLILVGKNHLTARAQNPAVFAPKVEKDDDLAVQLTIGGEGRLVATGGYAWPGIGNTGSAKIRIEGGDITAQGGYAAAGIGGSWGFWFDSIVITGGRVVATGGAWANNDIGCGYAPSKKPNHGTNREHVILIDGGVVEAGRIYGQGSEEDRTKLTHKGGTLIQSGNRTYMSDVTLDEKVTISSGKTMKIGENATVTIGENGKLEIEKGAKLYVDGTVQGDITGAGKIYYKLNYDLDGGEWKNGYKPEDYYQFGTAFDLPTEENLNKAGYTLSGWTEKGKKDVVWKIPATATGIKSVVAQWEKVVPTATPVPDASGLPKTGDASAPMAWCALGLACLAGLAAMKRRK
;
A
#
# COMPACT_ATOMS: atom_id res chain seq x y z
N MET A 1 43.24 21.61 -38.39
CA MET A 1 42.22 20.68 -37.89
C MET A 1 41.20 21.53 -37.16
N GLU A 2 40.08 21.74 -37.83
CA GLU A 2 39.08 22.73 -37.51
C GLU A 2 38.21 22.27 -36.35
N LYS A 3 38.05 23.15 -35.37
CA LYS A 3 37.06 22.99 -34.31
C LYS A 3 35.70 23.24 -34.89
N GLY A 4 34.82 22.23 -34.78
CA GLY A 4 33.44 22.28 -35.24
C GLY A 4 32.69 23.45 -34.62
N ALA A 5 32.05 24.20 -35.50
CA ALA A 5 31.23 25.36 -35.15
C ALA A 5 29.95 24.93 -34.42
N TRP A 6 29.69 25.61 -33.33
CA TRP A 6 28.43 25.55 -32.60
C TRP A 6 27.37 26.29 -33.41
N ALA A 7 26.41 25.58 -33.99
CA ALA A 7 25.22 26.16 -34.58
C ALA A 7 24.03 25.87 -33.66
N GLY A 8 23.46 26.92 -33.08
CA GLY A 8 22.23 26.86 -32.32
C GLY A 8 22.24 27.76 -31.07
N PHE A 9 22.55 29.04 -31.23
CA PHE A 9 22.41 30.03 -30.17
C PHE A 9 20.98 30.56 -30.13
N GLY A 10 20.15 30.01 -29.26
CA GLY A 10 19.18 30.83 -28.57
C GLY A 10 19.93 31.58 -27.48
N ALA A 11 19.94 32.90 -27.55
CA ALA A 11 20.60 33.91 -26.75
C ALA A 11 21.46 33.46 -25.56
N CYS A 12 22.77 33.25 -25.74
CA CYS A 12 23.75 33.40 -24.70
C CYS A 12 23.77 34.86 -24.26
N VAL A 13 23.42 35.15 -23.04
CA VAL A 13 23.67 36.47 -22.44
C VAL A 13 25.16 36.50 -22.08
N PRO A 14 25.96 37.38 -22.68
CA PRO A 14 27.36 37.58 -22.25
C PRO A 14 27.39 38.18 -20.85
N ASP A 15 28.42 37.84 -20.08
CA ASP A 15 28.65 38.32 -18.67
C ASP A 15 28.76 39.84 -18.50
N ASN A 16 28.43 40.67 -19.51
CA ASN A 16 28.36 42.13 -19.44
C ASN A 16 27.27 42.68 -20.34
N PHE A 17 26.02 42.71 -19.90
CA PHE A 17 24.99 43.51 -20.56
C PHE A 17 24.39 44.53 -19.55
N ILE A 18 24.91 45.75 -19.58
CA ILE A 18 24.26 46.93 -19.01
C ILE A 18 23.47 47.57 -20.17
N GLY A 19 22.13 47.42 -20.14
CA GLY A 19 21.26 48.18 -21.03
C GLY A 19 20.13 47.37 -21.65
N GLY A 20 18.89 47.61 -21.21
CA GLY A 20 17.63 47.38 -21.93
C GLY A 20 17.36 45.98 -22.43
N GLY A 21 17.18 45.02 -21.51
CA GLY A 21 16.90 43.64 -21.87
C GLY A 21 15.42 43.40 -22.07
N GLY A 22 15.00 42.94 -23.24
CA GLY A 22 13.77 42.17 -23.38
C GLY A 22 13.87 40.92 -22.52
N LEU A 23 12.84 40.67 -21.76
CA LEU A 23 12.79 39.55 -20.85
C LEU A 23 12.66 38.25 -21.65
N ALA A 24 13.48 37.25 -21.37
CA ALA A 24 13.42 35.96 -22.06
C ALA A 24 12.27 35.14 -21.49
N GLU A 25 11.34 34.70 -22.37
CA GLU A 25 10.23 33.82 -21.95
C GLU A 25 10.73 32.40 -21.57
N SER A 26 11.93 32.03 -22.02
CA SER A 26 12.54 30.72 -21.81
C SER A 26 14.05 30.78 -21.93
N VAL A 27 14.73 29.79 -21.36
CA VAL A 27 16.16 29.51 -21.61
C VAL A 27 16.31 28.07 -22.08
N THR A 28 17.15 27.87 -23.08
CA THR A 28 17.49 26.55 -23.60
C THR A 28 18.99 26.29 -23.44
N HIS A 29 19.31 25.14 -22.84
CA HIS A 29 20.67 24.65 -22.70
C HIS A 29 20.68 23.14 -22.96
N ASP A 30 21.63 22.66 -23.77
CA ASP A 30 21.76 21.25 -24.15
C ASP A 30 20.43 20.66 -24.70
N SER A 31 19.69 21.43 -25.51
CA SER A 31 18.38 21.05 -26.06
C SER A 31 17.27 20.82 -25.01
N VAL A 32 17.48 21.19 -23.75
CA VAL A 32 16.46 21.26 -22.72
C VAL A 32 16.06 22.71 -22.49
N THR A 33 14.77 22.96 -22.54
CA THR A 33 14.18 24.30 -22.36
C THR A 33 13.55 24.40 -20.99
N LEU A 34 13.96 25.44 -20.25
CA LEU A 34 13.34 25.87 -18.98
C LEU A 34 12.44 27.07 -19.27
N THR A 35 11.19 27.01 -18.85
CA THR A 35 10.26 28.14 -18.78
C THR A 35 9.78 28.34 -17.37
N ARG A 36 9.33 29.55 -17.05
CA ARG A 36 8.64 29.85 -15.80
C ARG A 36 7.18 30.19 -16.08
N THR A 37 6.22 29.60 -15.35
CA THR A 37 4.80 29.69 -15.69
C THR A 37 3.97 30.58 -14.75
N ASP A 38 4.52 30.95 -13.61
CA ASP A 38 3.86 31.83 -12.63
C ASP A 38 4.27 33.31 -12.73
N LYS A 39 5.35 33.58 -13.39
CA LYS A 39 5.85 34.92 -13.75
C LYS A 39 6.86 34.79 -14.89
N GLU A 40 7.37 35.90 -15.34
CA GLU A 40 8.44 35.93 -16.35
C GLU A 40 9.75 35.34 -15.81
N LEU A 41 10.46 34.57 -16.64
CA LEU A 41 11.75 33.98 -16.30
C LEU A 41 12.86 35.05 -16.40
N THR A 42 13.64 35.20 -15.36
CA THR A 42 14.76 36.15 -15.29
C THR A 42 16.08 35.43 -15.00
N ALA A 43 17.21 36.09 -15.24
CA ALA A 43 18.54 35.55 -14.92
C ALA A 43 18.75 35.29 -13.42
N ASP A 44 17.93 35.87 -12.55
CA ASP A 44 17.96 35.60 -11.12
C ASP A 44 17.28 34.28 -10.74
N ASP A 45 16.47 33.72 -11.62
CA ASP A 45 15.69 32.53 -11.36
C ASP A 45 16.48 31.24 -11.58
N TYR A 46 17.59 31.30 -12.32
CA TYR A 46 18.41 30.14 -12.63
C TYR A 46 19.90 30.49 -12.78
N THR A 47 20.74 29.45 -12.80
CA THR A 47 22.13 29.50 -13.29
C THR A 47 22.43 28.29 -14.13
N ILE A 48 23.33 28.44 -15.07
CA ILE A 48 23.89 27.35 -15.87
C ILE A 48 25.38 27.36 -15.67
N THR A 49 25.95 26.25 -15.19
CA THR A 49 27.38 26.08 -14.99
C THR A 49 27.80 24.74 -15.57
N GLY A 50 28.47 24.77 -16.72
CA GLY A 50 28.70 23.57 -17.53
C GLY A 50 27.33 22.92 -17.87
N ASP A 51 27.16 21.65 -17.58
CA ASP A 51 25.94 20.89 -17.81
C ASP A 51 24.96 20.90 -16.63
N LEU A 52 25.17 21.76 -15.63
CA LEU A 52 24.27 21.92 -14.49
C LEU A 52 23.37 23.14 -14.66
N LEU A 53 22.07 22.92 -14.78
CA LEU A 53 21.05 23.95 -14.66
C LEU A 53 20.53 23.96 -13.23
N THR A 54 20.64 25.08 -12.53
CA THR A 54 20.15 25.24 -11.17
C THR A 54 19.02 26.25 -11.12
N ILE A 55 17.85 25.85 -10.62
CA ILE A 55 16.72 26.73 -10.29
C ILE A 55 17.02 27.38 -8.94
N LYS A 56 17.02 28.70 -8.88
CA LYS A 56 17.45 29.51 -7.72
C LYS A 56 16.31 30.17 -6.95
N THR A 57 15.13 30.22 -7.50
CA THR A 57 13.98 30.87 -6.84
C THR A 57 12.78 29.92 -6.77
N ALA A 58 11.97 30.10 -5.73
CA ALA A 58 10.69 29.39 -5.62
C ALA A 58 9.76 29.82 -6.76
N GLY A 59 8.93 28.87 -7.24
CA GLY A 59 8.00 29.17 -8.34
C GLY A 59 7.53 27.92 -9.08
N LYS A 60 6.91 28.18 -10.25
CA LYS A 60 6.40 27.14 -11.16
C LYS A 60 7.19 27.15 -12.45
N TYR A 61 7.80 26.04 -12.73
CA TYR A 61 8.69 25.90 -13.90
C TYR A 61 8.25 24.72 -14.75
N THR A 62 8.58 24.78 -16.05
CA THR A 62 8.44 23.66 -16.97
C THR A 62 9.78 23.37 -17.63
N LEU A 63 10.13 22.10 -17.67
CA LEU A 63 11.28 21.57 -18.41
C LEU A 63 10.80 20.67 -19.53
N SER A 64 11.33 20.87 -20.72
CA SER A 64 11.01 20.05 -21.90
C SER A 64 12.24 19.85 -22.78
N GLY A 65 12.27 18.78 -23.56
CA GLY A 65 13.33 18.50 -24.51
C GLY A 65 14.16 17.28 -24.16
N THR A 66 15.24 17.07 -24.92
CA THR A 66 16.12 15.91 -24.77
C THR A 66 17.56 16.38 -24.64
N ALA A 67 18.15 16.14 -23.50
CA ALA A 67 19.56 16.44 -23.26
C ALA A 67 20.46 15.58 -24.17
N SER A 68 21.43 16.19 -24.79
CA SER A 68 22.45 15.52 -25.61
C SER A 68 23.68 15.14 -24.82
N SER A 69 23.99 15.89 -23.74
CA SER A 69 25.09 15.60 -22.83
C SER A 69 24.72 14.58 -21.77
N ASN A 70 25.56 13.59 -21.56
CA ASN A 70 25.40 12.63 -20.46
C ASN A 70 25.79 13.21 -19.09
N ASP A 71 26.16 14.49 -19.01
CA ASP A 71 26.43 15.19 -17.76
C ASP A 71 25.36 16.25 -17.44
N PHE A 72 24.39 16.44 -18.36
CA PHE A 72 23.30 17.39 -18.15
C PHE A 72 22.39 16.96 -17.01
N ARG A 73 22.12 17.90 -16.12
CA ARG A 73 21.27 17.69 -14.95
C ARG A 73 20.61 18.97 -14.49
N VAL A 74 19.53 18.83 -13.76
CA VAL A 74 18.77 19.94 -13.20
C VAL A 74 18.73 19.82 -11.67
N LYS A 75 19.10 20.90 -10.96
CA LYS A 75 19.03 20.99 -9.51
C LYS A 75 18.06 22.09 -9.10
N VAL A 76 17.28 21.84 -8.04
CA VAL A 76 16.51 22.85 -7.33
C VAL A 76 17.33 23.32 -6.11
N GLY A 77 17.45 24.63 -5.95
CA GLY A 77 18.24 25.23 -4.89
C GLY A 77 17.70 24.96 -3.49
N ASP A 78 18.53 25.33 -2.52
CA ASP A 78 18.32 25.03 -1.10
C ASP A 78 16.98 25.56 -0.59
N ARG A 79 16.22 24.66 0.04
CA ARG A 79 14.90 24.89 0.70
C ARG A 79 13.84 25.58 -0.15
N LEU A 80 13.99 25.59 -1.47
CA LEU A 80 12.99 26.17 -2.36
C LEU A 80 11.74 25.29 -2.44
N VAL A 81 10.59 25.92 -2.31
CA VAL A 81 9.29 25.32 -2.59
C VAL A 81 9.00 25.52 -4.07
N THR A 82 8.95 24.42 -4.83
CA THR A 82 8.93 24.48 -6.28
C THR A 82 7.90 23.53 -6.87
N THR A 83 7.17 23.99 -7.88
CA THR A 83 6.43 23.12 -8.78
C THR A 83 7.21 23.01 -10.09
N LEU A 84 7.63 21.81 -10.43
CA LEU A 84 8.34 21.53 -11.66
C LEU A 84 7.48 20.63 -12.56
N THR A 85 7.05 21.14 -13.70
CA THR A 85 6.41 20.35 -14.74
C THR A 85 7.51 19.80 -15.66
N ILE A 86 7.47 18.51 -15.95
CA ILE A 86 8.30 17.90 -16.99
C ILE A 86 7.40 17.43 -18.13
N ASP A 87 7.72 17.90 -19.34
CA ASP A 87 6.92 17.65 -20.54
C ASP A 87 7.80 17.11 -21.68
N ASN A 88 7.66 15.84 -21.98
CA ASN A 88 8.50 15.13 -22.96
C ASN A 88 10.01 15.33 -22.69
N LEU A 89 10.38 15.27 -21.43
CA LEU A 89 11.76 15.47 -20.97
C LEU A 89 12.55 14.16 -21.00
N THR A 90 13.70 14.18 -21.65
CA THR A 90 14.66 13.06 -21.61
C THR A 90 16.01 13.56 -21.11
N ILE A 91 16.47 13.00 -20.00
CA ILE A 91 17.82 13.22 -19.46
C ILE A 91 18.43 11.87 -19.14
N ASN A 92 19.54 11.55 -19.79
CA ASN A 92 20.27 10.32 -19.58
C ASN A 92 21.70 10.64 -19.15
N THR A 93 21.98 10.51 -17.86
CA THR A 93 23.32 10.71 -17.33
C THR A 93 24.15 9.41 -17.29
N TYR A 94 23.63 8.31 -17.88
CA TYR A 94 24.31 7.01 -17.93
C TYR A 94 25.50 7.05 -18.87
N ARG A 95 26.63 6.47 -18.42
CA ARG A 95 27.79 6.16 -19.24
C ARG A 95 28.17 4.68 -19.06
N ASP A 96 29.06 4.18 -19.93
CA ASP A 96 29.49 2.77 -19.91
C ASP A 96 30.00 2.32 -18.52
N GLU A 97 29.77 1.04 -18.17
CA GLU A 97 30.01 0.47 -16.82
C GLU A 97 31.44 0.68 -16.30
N LYS A 98 32.44 0.65 -17.17
CA LYS A 98 33.86 0.87 -16.78
C LYS A 98 34.13 2.31 -16.32
N GLU A 99 33.36 3.27 -16.72
CA GLU A 99 33.43 4.66 -16.25
C GLU A 99 32.54 4.92 -15.03
N ASN A 100 31.55 4.06 -14.78
CA ASN A 100 30.60 4.21 -13.67
C ASN A 100 31.25 3.94 -12.29
N GLU A 101 32.28 3.13 -12.20
CA GLU A 101 32.91 2.78 -10.91
C GLU A 101 33.81 3.89 -10.32
N ALA A 102 34.23 4.86 -11.12
CA ALA A 102 35.32 5.78 -10.74
C ALA A 102 34.94 7.27 -10.67
N LYS A 103 33.73 7.68 -11.05
CA LYS A 103 33.40 9.12 -11.11
C LYS A 103 32.05 9.43 -10.42
N GLN A 104 32.05 10.61 -9.81
CA GLN A 104 30.88 11.23 -9.18
C GLN A 104 29.69 11.22 -10.15
N GLY A 105 28.67 10.45 -9.83
CA GLY A 105 27.47 10.35 -10.64
C GLY A 105 26.57 11.57 -10.48
N TYR A 106 25.56 11.69 -11.33
CA TYR A 106 24.61 12.78 -11.30
C TYR A 106 23.17 12.25 -11.39
N SER A 107 22.28 12.88 -10.63
CA SER A 107 20.85 12.70 -10.80
C SER A 107 20.34 13.59 -11.95
N PRO A 108 19.56 13.07 -12.89
CA PRO A 108 18.87 13.89 -13.87
C PRO A 108 18.06 15.02 -13.24
N LEU A 109 17.28 14.73 -12.18
CA LEU A 109 16.59 15.72 -11.36
C LEU A 109 17.03 15.60 -9.91
N ASP A 110 17.65 16.65 -9.40
CA ASP A 110 18.20 16.72 -8.04
C ASP A 110 17.40 17.72 -7.18
N PHE A 111 16.56 17.18 -6.29
CA PHE A 111 15.82 17.92 -5.28
C PHE A 111 16.39 17.71 -3.87
N SER A 112 17.59 17.13 -3.74
CA SER A 112 18.15 16.71 -2.44
C SER A 112 18.17 17.82 -1.38
N ASP A 113 18.43 19.04 -1.79
CA ASP A 113 18.49 20.21 -0.91
C ASP A 113 17.20 21.06 -0.97
N ALA A 114 16.26 20.72 -1.86
CA ALA A 114 15.03 21.47 -2.04
C ALA A 114 14.09 21.36 -0.83
N GLY A 115 13.17 22.33 -0.73
CA GLY A 115 12.01 22.23 0.14
C GLY A 115 10.93 21.28 -0.42
N ALA A 116 9.67 21.58 -0.12
CA ALA A 116 8.56 20.83 -0.71
C ALA A 116 8.55 20.99 -2.23
N THR A 117 8.65 19.86 -2.95
CA THR A 117 8.72 19.86 -4.40
C THR A 117 7.53 19.10 -4.97
N THR A 118 6.82 19.73 -5.92
CA THR A 118 5.78 19.08 -6.71
C THR A 118 6.29 18.84 -8.12
N LEU A 119 6.36 17.58 -8.54
CA LEU A 119 6.73 17.16 -9.89
C LEU A 119 5.47 16.79 -10.67
N ILE A 120 5.15 17.57 -11.70
CA ILE A 120 3.99 17.35 -12.58
C ILE A 120 4.45 16.69 -13.86
N LEU A 121 3.83 15.56 -14.19
CA LEU A 121 4.14 14.78 -15.37
C LEU A 121 3.20 15.14 -16.53
N VAL A 122 3.77 15.54 -17.65
CA VAL A 122 3.08 15.78 -18.92
C VAL A 122 3.86 15.01 -20.01
N GLY A 123 3.14 14.46 -20.99
CA GLY A 123 3.78 13.71 -22.08
C GLY A 123 4.59 12.50 -21.61
N LYS A 124 5.70 12.20 -22.26
CA LYS A 124 6.55 11.03 -22.01
C LYS A 124 7.92 11.46 -21.52
N ASN A 125 8.23 11.17 -20.26
CA ASN A 125 9.49 11.56 -19.62
C ASN A 125 10.38 10.34 -19.34
N HIS A 126 11.67 10.48 -19.60
CA HIS A 126 12.65 9.43 -19.38
C HIS A 126 13.89 9.97 -18.68
N LEU A 127 14.12 9.50 -17.48
CA LEU A 127 15.22 9.92 -16.61
C LEU A 127 16.07 8.71 -16.24
N THR A 128 17.35 8.72 -16.62
CA THR A 128 18.29 7.65 -16.28
C THR A 128 19.51 8.22 -15.56
N ALA A 129 19.76 7.76 -14.36
CA ALA A 129 20.86 8.21 -13.53
C ALA A 129 22.14 7.44 -13.79
N ARG A 130 23.24 8.11 -13.52
CA ARG A 130 24.59 7.55 -13.56
C ARG A 130 25.09 7.16 -12.17
N ALA A 131 25.86 6.08 -12.14
CA ALA A 131 26.62 5.65 -10.96
C ALA A 131 25.80 5.65 -9.66
N GLN A 132 26.23 6.36 -8.66
CA GLN A 132 25.66 6.37 -7.33
C GLN A 132 24.66 7.53 -7.15
N ASN A 133 23.61 7.56 -7.96
CA ASN A 133 22.54 8.59 -7.85
C ASN A 133 21.17 8.04 -8.28
N PRO A 134 20.07 8.58 -7.71
CA PRO A 134 18.75 8.28 -8.20
C PRO A 134 18.41 9.07 -9.48
N ALA A 135 17.45 8.61 -10.26
CA ALA A 135 16.97 9.38 -11.39
C ALA A 135 16.20 10.63 -10.95
N VAL A 136 15.41 10.50 -9.90
CA VAL A 136 14.76 11.60 -9.20
C VAL A 136 15.24 11.58 -7.74
N PHE A 137 16.10 12.51 -7.39
CA PHE A 137 16.61 12.63 -6.03
C PHE A 137 15.62 13.40 -5.17
N ALA A 138 14.87 12.69 -4.35
CA ALA A 138 13.88 13.28 -3.46
C ALA A 138 14.54 14.16 -2.37
N PRO A 139 13.85 15.22 -1.90
CA PRO A 139 14.34 16.05 -0.82
C PRO A 139 14.72 15.26 0.42
N LYS A 140 15.77 15.69 1.11
CA LYS A 140 16.20 15.13 2.37
C LYS A 140 15.53 15.84 3.54
N VAL A 141 14.90 15.08 4.40
CA VAL A 141 14.35 15.61 5.66
C VAL A 141 15.44 15.55 6.73
N GLU A 142 16.04 16.67 7.07
CA GLU A 142 17.15 16.72 8.02
C GLU A 142 16.69 16.73 9.49
N LYS A 143 15.49 17.23 9.77
CA LYS A 143 14.93 17.30 11.12
C LYS A 143 13.56 16.64 11.19
N ASP A 144 13.24 16.11 12.36
CA ASP A 144 12.02 15.36 12.63
C ASP A 144 10.74 16.19 12.49
N ASP A 145 10.82 17.48 12.68
CA ASP A 145 9.71 18.43 12.65
C ASP A 145 9.46 19.08 11.28
N ASP A 146 10.33 18.84 10.29
CA ASP A 146 10.15 19.37 8.93
C ASP A 146 9.17 18.50 8.12
N LEU A 147 7.89 18.56 8.51
CA LEU A 147 6.80 17.82 7.87
C LEU A 147 6.49 18.30 6.45
N ALA A 148 6.91 19.53 6.10
CA ALA A 148 6.63 20.15 4.82
C ALA A 148 7.55 19.69 3.69
N VAL A 149 8.74 19.14 4.00
CA VAL A 149 9.71 18.71 2.99
C VAL A 149 9.34 17.37 2.45
N GLN A 150 8.79 17.34 1.24
CA GLN A 150 8.42 16.11 0.53
C GLN A 150 8.48 16.27 -0.98
N LEU A 151 8.58 15.15 -1.68
CA LEU A 151 8.36 15.06 -3.12
C LEU A 151 6.92 14.59 -3.38
N THR A 152 6.12 15.44 -4.04
CA THR A 152 4.81 15.05 -4.56
C THR A 152 4.90 14.88 -6.07
N ILE A 153 4.42 13.75 -6.61
CA ILE A 153 4.40 13.46 -8.05
C ILE A 153 2.95 13.33 -8.50
N GLY A 154 2.58 14.07 -9.53
CA GLY A 154 1.23 14.09 -10.08
C GLY A 154 1.21 14.32 -11.59
N GLY A 155 0.02 14.58 -12.15
CA GLY A 155 -0.19 14.79 -13.59
C GLY A 155 -0.67 13.52 -14.29
N GLU A 156 -0.80 13.60 -15.62
CA GLU A 156 -1.31 12.50 -16.47
C GLU A 156 -0.22 11.89 -17.36
N GLY A 157 0.97 12.49 -17.36
CA GLY A 157 2.09 12.05 -18.19
C GLY A 157 2.73 10.76 -17.68
N ARG A 158 3.67 10.27 -18.49
CA ARG A 158 4.47 9.08 -18.14
C ARG A 158 5.86 9.48 -17.66
N LEU A 159 6.36 8.74 -16.67
CA LEU A 159 7.75 8.82 -16.19
C LEU A 159 8.37 7.43 -16.18
N VAL A 160 9.51 7.28 -16.85
CA VAL A 160 10.44 6.17 -16.66
C VAL A 160 11.64 6.71 -15.91
N ALA A 161 11.87 6.23 -14.69
CA ALA A 161 12.95 6.66 -13.80
C ALA A 161 13.84 5.47 -13.47
N THR A 162 15.10 5.48 -13.96
CA THR A 162 16.08 4.42 -13.71
C THR A 162 17.21 4.94 -12.84
N GLY A 163 17.38 4.39 -11.65
CA GLY A 163 18.46 4.72 -10.74
C GLY A 163 19.82 4.14 -11.17
N GLY A 164 20.90 4.78 -10.76
CA GLY A 164 22.24 4.27 -10.94
C GLY A 164 22.55 3.09 -10.00
N TYR A 165 23.77 2.57 -10.08
CA TYR A 165 24.20 1.42 -9.28
C TYR A 165 23.90 1.60 -7.79
N ALA A 166 23.20 0.78 -7.14
CA ALA A 166 22.81 0.84 -5.72
C ALA A 166 21.91 2.03 -5.30
N TRP A 167 21.28 2.74 -6.26
CA TRP A 167 20.38 3.87 -5.98
C TRP A 167 18.99 3.68 -6.58
N PRO A 168 17.95 4.25 -5.95
CA PRO A 168 16.57 4.07 -6.41
C PRO A 168 16.29 4.82 -7.72
N GLY A 169 15.25 4.40 -8.42
CA GLY A 169 14.70 5.20 -9.52
C GLY A 169 14.19 6.54 -8.99
N ILE A 170 13.42 6.51 -7.90
CA ILE A 170 12.87 7.69 -7.21
C ILE A 170 13.14 7.53 -5.72
N GLY A 171 13.86 8.46 -5.11
CA GLY A 171 14.13 8.40 -3.68
C GLY A 171 15.41 9.07 -3.22
N ASN A 172 15.95 8.65 -2.07
CA ASN A 172 17.19 9.22 -1.52
C ASN A 172 17.94 8.25 -0.57
N THR A 173 18.84 8.80 0.26
CA THR A 173 19.65 8.08 1.24
C THR A 173 19.04 8.04 2.63
N GLY A 174 17.72 7.83 2.77
CA GLY A 174 17.19 7.42 4.08
C GLY A 174 16.15 8.29 4.75
N SER A 175 15.74 9.41 4.15
CA SER A 175 14.71 10.29 4.74
C SER A 175 13.67 10.77 3.73
N ALA A 176 13.50 10.06 2.61
CA ALA A 176 12.53 10.47 1.60
C ALA A 176 11.09 10.37 2.10
N LYS A 177 10.36 11.47 1.95
CA LYS A 177 8.89 11.50 1.96
C LYS A 177 8.42 11.64 0.53
N ILE A 178 7.75 10.63 0.01
CA ILE A 178 7.30 10.57 -1.38
C ILE A 178 5.79 10.38 -1.39
N ARG A 179 5.11 11.25 -2.13
CA ARG A 179 3.68 11.17 -2.37
C ARG A 179 3.42 11.08 -3.88
N ILE A 180 2.65 10.10 -4.30
CA ILE A 180 2.26 9.90 -5.70
C ILE A 180 0.75 10.04 -5.80
N GLU A 181 0.30 11.05 -6.55
CA GLU A 181 -1.11 11.39 -6.74
C GLU A 181 -1.61 11.11 -8.16
N GLY A 182 -0.68 10.88 -9.12
CA GLY A 182 -1.04 10.65 -10.51
C GLY A 182 0.17 10.25 -11.37
N GLY A 183 -0.06 10.12 -12.67
CA GLY A 183 0.92 9.73 -13.67
C GLY A 183 1.03 8.23 -13.91
N ASP A 184 1.67 7.85 -15.04
CA ASP A 184 2.09 6.46 -15.34
C ASP A 184 3.59 6.34 -15.05
N ILE A 185 3.93 5.84 -13.88
CA ILE A 185 5.30 5.84 -13.36
C ILE A 185 5.87 4.43 -13.43
N THR A 186 7.02 4.30 -14.10
CA THR A 186 7.86 3.11 -14.06
C THR A 186 9.18 3.49 -13.38
N ALA A 187 9.42 2.96 -12.18
CA ALA A 187 10.61 3.25 -11.40
C ALA A 187 11.46 1.99 -11.21
N GLN A 188 12.72 2.04 -11.65
CA GLN A 188 13.66 0.94 -11.50
C GLN A 188 14.84 1.35 -10.65
N GLY A 189 15.12 0.58 -9.62
CA GLY A 189 16.34 0.71 -8.82
C GLY A 189 17.55 0.08 -9.49
N GLY A 190 18.73 0.62 -9.21
CA GLY A 190 19.99 -0.03 -9.52
C GLY A 190 20.24 -1.26 -8.65
N TYR A 191 21.38 -1.91 -8.80
CA TYR A 191 21.72 -3.25 -8.34
C TYR A 191 21.21 -3.66 -6.93
N ALA A 192 21.30 -2.77 -5.94
CA ALA A 192 20.91 -3.07 -4.56
C ALA A 192 19.91 -2.04 -3.98
N ALA A 193 19.19 -1.34 -4.81
CA ALA A 193 18.27 -0.30 -4.40
C ALA A 193 16.82 -0.62 -4.78
N ALA A 194 15.86 -0.03 -4.05
CA ALA A 194 14.44 -0.09 -4.40
C ALA A 194 14.16 0.66 -5.70
N GLY A 195 13.08 0.34 -6.38
CA GLY A 195 12.56 1.17 -7.47
C GLY A 195 12.13 2.53 -6.95
N ILE A 196 11.36 2.54 -5.83
CA ILE A 196 10.93 3.74 -5.12
C ILE A 196 11.30 3.61 -3.65
N GLY A 197 12.08 4.56 -3.13
CA GLY A 197 12.45 4.61 -1.72
C GLY A 197 13.94 4.75 -1.46
N GLY A 198 14.54 3.78 -0.78
CA GLY A 198 15.93 3.84 -0.29
C GLY A 198 16.97 3.24 -1.24
N SER A 199 18.21 3.71 -1.11
CA SER A 199 19.41 3.15 -1.72
C SER A 199 19.98 1.98 -0.88
N TRP A 200 21.09 1.42 -1.28
CA TRP A 200 21.80 0.37 -0.52
C TRP A 200 22.10 0.82 0.92
N GLY A 201 21.60 0.08 1.89
CA GLY A 201 21.79 0.35 3.32
C GLY A 201 20.92 1.46 3.89
N PHE A 202 20.05 2.05 3.07
CA PHE A 202 19.23 3.20 3.47
C PHE A 202 17.73 2.92 3.40
N TRP A 203 17.01 3.67 4.23
CA TRP A 203 15.58 3.59 4.43
C TRP A 203 14.85 4.73 3.68
N PHE A 204 13.62 4.92 3.98
CA PHE A 204 12.76 6.03 3.58
C PHE A 204 11.94 6.46 4.80
N ASP A 205 11.30 7.61 4.75
CA ASP A 205 10.40 8.06 5.82
C ASP A 205 8.96 7.60 5.54
N SER A 206 8.42 8.02 4.41
CA SER A 206 7.08 7.61 4.00
C SER A 206 6.94 7.54 2.49
N ILE A 207 6.12 6.59 2.02
CA ILE A 207 5.69 6.49 0.63
C ILE A 207 4.17 6.37 0.65
N VAL A 208 3.49 7.37 0.06
CA VAL A 208 2.03 7.46 -0.01
C VAL A 208 1.61 7.49 -1.46
N ILE A 209 0.78 6.54 -1.88
CA ILE A 209 0.27 6.45 -3.26
C ILE A 209 -1.26 6.59 -3.19
N THR A 210 -1.79 7.65 -3.79
CA THR A 210 -3.22 7.95 -3.81
C THR A 210 -3.81 7.98 -5.22
N GLY A 211 -2.96 7.84 -6.25
CA GLY A 211 -3.42 7.85 -7.64
C GLY A 211 -2.35 7.39 -8.63
N GLY A 212 -2.70 7.41 -9.91
CA GLY A 212 -1.84 7.03 -11.00
C GLY A 212 -1.63 5.51 -11.16
N ARG A 213 -0.76 5.15 -12.09
CA ARG A 213 -0.24 3.79 -12.27
C ARG A 213 1.24 3.77 -11.88
N VAL A 214 1.61 2.95 -10.95
CA VAL A 214 2.99 2.85 -10.43
C VAL A 214 3.49 1.42 -10.62
N VAL A 215 4.54 1.27 -11.42
CA VAL A 215 5.31 0.02 -11.55
C VAL A 215 6.67 0.25 -10.94
N ALA A 216 6.98 -0.45 -9.88
CA ALA A 216 8.27 -0.36 -9.22
C ALA A 216 9.02 -1.69 -9.28
N THR A 217 10.31 -1.63 -9.58
CA THR A 217 11.19 -2.80 -9.62
C THR A 217 12.49 -2.46 -8.91
N GLY A 218 12.84 -3.21 -7.88
CA GLY A 218 14.15 -3.12 -7.24
C GLY A 218 15.22 -3.79 -8.08
N GLY A 219 16.47 -3.43 -7.83
CA GLY A 219 17.61 -4.08 -8.46
C GLY A 219 17.78 -5.55 -8.05
N ALA A 220 18.73 -6.23 -8.67
CA ALA A 220 18.92 -7.68 -8.51
C ALA A 220 19.13 -8.12 -7.04
N TRP A 221 19.77 -7.28 -6.23
CA TRP A 221 20.03 -7.53 -4.80
C TRP A 221 19.16 -6.67 -3.88
N ALA A 222 18.25 -5.89 -4.41
CA ALA A 222 17.34 -5.13 -3.58
C ALA A 222 16.43 -6.06 -2.78
N ASN A 223 16.14 -5.70 -1.53
CA ASN A 223 15.16 -6.41 -0.71
C ASN A 223 13.74 -6.09 -1.15
N ASN A 224 13.52 -4.88 -1.65
CA ASN A 224 12.18 -4.40 -2.01
C ASN A 224 12.17 -3.66 -3.36
N ASP A 225 11.02 -3.65 -3.98
CA ASP A 225 10.72 -2.82 -5.14
C ASP A 225 10.22 -1.44 -4.70
N ILE A 226 9.41 -1.41 -3.61
CA ILE A 226 8.99 -0.20 -2.92
C ILE A 226 9.42 -0.32 -1.45
N GLY A 227 10.20 0.64 -0.97
CA GLY A 227 10.68 0.66 0.41
C GLY A 227 12.18 0.84 0.54
N CYS A 228 12.83 0.10 1.46
CA CYS A 228 14.28 0.16 1.60
C CYS A 228 15.00 -0.61 0.49
N GLY A 229 16.23 -0.22 0.18
CA GLY A 229 17.14 -1.00 -0.66
C GLY A 229 17.64 -2.25 0.06
N TYR A 230 18.79 -2.79 -0.38
CA TYR A 230 19.43 -3.91 0.29
C TYR A 230 19.96 -3.51 1.67
N ALA A 231 19.52 -4.18 2.72
CA ALA A 231 20.05 -4.02 4.07
C ALA A 231 20.65 -5.36 4.54
N PRO A 232 21.97 -5.45 4.69
CA PRO A 232 22.66 -6.70 5.09
C PRO A 232 22.39 -7.11 6.53
N SER A 233 21.90 -6.21 7.37
CA SER A 233 21.51 -6.49 8.76
C SER A 233 20.06 -6.07 8.99
N LYS A 234 19.33 -6.87 9.77
CA LYS A 234 17.96 -6.58 10.18
C LYS A 234 17.80 -5.32 11.05
N LYS A 235 18.90 -4.68 11.45
CA LYS A 235 18.87 -3.45 12.23
C LYS A 235 19.29 -2.28 11.34
N PRO A 236 18.40 -1.31 11.12
CA PRO A 236 18.77 -0.09 10.41
C PRO A 236 19.83 0.67 11.21
N ASN A 237 20.85 1.16 10.55
CA ASN A 237 21.89 2.00 11.13
C ASN A 237 21.42 3.43 11.48
N HIS A 238 20.13 3.66 11.58
CA HIS A 238 19.59 4.96 11.89
C HIS A 238 18.99 4.97 13.28
N GLY A 239 19.58 5.76 14.16
CA GLY A 239 19.16 6.00 15.55
C GLY A 239 17.80 6.71 15.71
N THR A 240 16.90 6.57 14.76
CA THR A 240 15.57 7.12 14.84
C THR A 240 14.55 6.01 15.12
N ASN A 241 13.81 6.20 16.21
CA ASN A 241 12.66 5.38 16.59
C ASN A 241 11.43 5.61 15.69
N ARG A 242 11.61 5.98 14.40
CA ARG A 242 10.52 6.32 13.49
C ARG A 242 9.86 5.08 12.89
N GLU A 243 8.55 5.13 12.78
CA GLU A 243 7.81 4.19 11.95
C GLU A 243 7.95 4.60 10.48
N HIS A 244 8.33 3.65 9.63
CA HIS A 244 8.31 3.84 8.19
C HIS A 244 6.91 3.48 7.66
N VAL A 245 6.31 4.35 6.86
CA VAL A 245 4.93 4.16 6.40
C VAL A 245 4.90 3.97 4.89
N ILE A 246 4.25 2.91 4.44
CA ILE A 246 3.81 2.76 3.06
C ILE A 246 2.28 2.70 3.07
N LEU A 247 1.65 3.69 2.46
CA LEU A 247 0.20 3.77 2.32
C LEU A 247 -0.17 3.72 0.84
N ILE A 248 -0.98 2.74 0.45
CA ILE A 248 -1.64 2.67 -0.85
C ILE A 248 -3.12 2.95 -0.60
N ASP A 249 -3.60 4.10 -1.10
CA ASP A 249 -4.97 4.58 -0.91
C ASP A 249 -5.61 5.04 -2.24
N GLY A 250 -5.11 4.49 -3.34
CA GLY A 250 -5.60 4.75 -4.69
C GLY A 250 -4.64 4.29 -5.77
N GLY A 251 -5.05 4.48 -7.03
CA GLY A 251 -4.27 4.11 -8.19
C GLY A 251 -4.08 2.60 -8.40
N VAL A 252 -3.15 2.27 -9.28
CA VAL A 252 -2.73 0.89 -9.57
C VAL A 252 -1.24 0.76 -9.26
N VAL A 253 -0.91 -0.07 -8.29
CA VAL A 253 0.48 -0.30 -7.87
C VAL A 253 0.87 -1.73 -8.23
N GLU A 254 1.96 -1.86 -9.00
CA GLU A 254 2.56 -3.13 -9.36
C GLU A 254 3.98 -3.21 -8.81
N ALA A 255 4.22 -4.17 -7.92
CA ALA A 255 5.52 -4.41 -7.32
C ALA A 255 5.61 -5.88 -6.87
N GLY A 256 6.78 -6.48 -6.98
CA GLY A 256 7.00 -7.86 -6.50
C GLY A 256 7.13 -7.90 -4.99
N ARG A 257 7.88 -6.95 -4.43
CA ARG A 257 8.20 -6.87 -3.00
C ARG A 257 8.00 -5.46 -2.48
N ILE A 258 7.13 -5.32 -1.49
CA ILE A 258 6.91 -4.06 -0.79
C ILE A 258 7.34 -4.26 0.66
N TYR A 259 8.16 -3.34 1.18
CA TYR A 259 8.65 -3.43 2.55
C TYR A 259 7.51 -3.34 3.57
N GLY A 260 7.63 -4.07 4.68
CA GLY A 260 6.60 -4.12 5.71
C GLY A 260 5.69 -5.36 5.64
N GLN A 261 5.97 -6.31 4.74
CA GLN A 261 5.28 -7.59 4.72
C GLN A 261 6.11 -8.67 5.43
N GLY A 262 5.76 -9.01 6.67
CA GLY A 262 6.12 -10.30 7.22
C GLY A 262 7.00 -10.39 8.45
N SER A 263 7.26 -9.32 9.20
CA SER A 263 7.84 -9.49 10.55
C SER A 263 7.26 -8.49 11.55
N GLU A 264 6.86 -8.98 12.72
CA GLU A 264 6.41 -8.16 13.85
C GLU A 264 7.53 -7.26 14.43
N GLU A 265 8.78 -7.49 14.04
CA GLU A 265 9.94 -6.71 14.49
C GLU A 265 10.24 -5.49 13.61
N ASP A 266 9.63 -5.39 12.43
CA ASP A 266 9.84 -4.27 11.50
C ASP A 266 8.84 -3.15 11.79
N ARG A 267 9.35 -1.98 12.10
CA ARG A 267 8.56 -0.75 12.33
C ARG A 267 7.95 -0.16 11.06
N THR A 268 7.98 -0.88 9.96
CA THR A 268 7.33 -0.44 8.71
C THR A 268 5.93 -0.98 8.62
N LYS A 269 4.98 -0.09 8.46
CA LYS A 269 3.57 -0.42 8.29
C LYS A 269 3.18 -0.25 6.83
N LEU A 270 2.90 -1.37 6.15
CA LEU A 270 2.19 -1.35 4.88
C LEU A 270 0.68 -1.31 5.15
N THR A 271 0.02 -0.30 4.63
CA THR A 271 -1.44 -0.18 4.68
C THR A 271 -1.97 -0.05 3.25
N HIS A 272 -2.89 -0.92 2.86
CA HIS A 272 -3.61 -0.87 1.59
C HIS A 272 -5.09 -0.60 1.88
N LYS A 273 -5.55 0.61 1.57
CA LYS A 273 -6.92 1.08 1.84
C LYS A 273 -7.75 1.26 0.57
N GLY A 274 -7.11 1.66 -0.52
CA GLY A 274 -7.78 1.96 -1.77
C GLY A 274 -6.95 1.56 -2.99
N GLY A 275 -7.55 1.58 -4.18
CA GLY A 275 -6.90 1.23 -5.42
C GLY A 275 -6.65 -0.26 -5.63
N THR A 276 -5.74 -0.56 -6.53
CA THR A 276 -5.35 -1.93 -6.92
C THR A 276 -3.89 -2.18 -6.60
N LEU A 277 -3.62 -3.27 -5.90
CA LEU A 277 -2.26 -3.76 -5.68
C LEU A 277 -2.05 -5.07 -6.46
N ILE A 278 -1.03 -5.08 -7.33
CA ILE A 278 -0.56 -6.27 -8.06
C ILE A 278 0.80 -6.64 -7.50
N GLN A 279 0.85 -7.78 -6.82
CA GLN A 279 2.07 -8.21 -6.15
C GLN A 279 2.45 -9.62 -6.55
N SER A 280 3.58 -9.76 -7.26
CA SER A 280 4.05 -11.05 -7.77
C SER A 280 2.96 -11.83 -8.52
N GLY A 281 2.10 -11.15 -9.26
CA GLY A 281 0.98 -11.71 -10.01
C GLY A 281 -0.29 -11.97 -9.21
N ASN A 282 -0.29 -11.77 -7.88
CA ASN A 282 -1.51 -11.69 -7.09
C ASN A 282 -2.11 -10.28 -7.23
N ARG A 283 -3.45 -10.20 -7.18
CA ARG A 283 -4.18 -8.93 -7.31
C ARG A 283 -5.07 -8.68 -6.11
N THR A 284 -5.09 -7.46 -5.62
CA THR A 284 -6.04 -7.02 -4.59
C THR A 284 -6.69 -5.71 -5.01
N TYR A 285 -8.01 -5.70 -5.08
CA TYR A 285 -8.83 -4.52 -5.36
C TYR A 285 -9.45 -4.05 -4.06
N MET A 286 -9.19 -2.81 -3.68
CA MET A 286 -9.73 -2.18 -2.47
C MET A 286 -10.64 -0.98 -2.79
N SER A 287 -10.85 -0.70 -4.09
CA SER A 287 -11.77 0.30 -4.61
C SER A 287 -12.51 -0.28 -5.82
N ASP A 288 -13.57 0.39 -6.23
CA ASP A 288 -14.32 0.02 -7.42
C ASP A 288 -13.44 0.05 -8.67
N VAL A 289 -13.61 -0.95 -9.52
CA VAL A 289 -12.90 -1.06 -10.79
C VAL A 289 -13.79 -1.68 -11.86
N THR A 290 -13.69 -1.15 -13.08
CA THR A 290 -14.28 -1.77 -14.28
C THR A 290 -13.17 -2.48 -15.05
N LEU A 291 -13.38 -3.76 -15.36
CA LEU A 291 -12.49 -4.54 -16.19
C LEU A 291 -13.00 -4.44 -17.64
N ASP A 292 -12.37 -3.59 -18.43
CA ASP A 292 -12.69 -3.40 -19.85
C ASP A 292 -11.86 -4.30 -20.77
N GLU A 293 -10.92 -5.04 -20.19
CA GLU A 293 -10.06 -6.00 -20.86
C GLU A 293 -10.13 -7.36 -20.18
N LYS A 294 -9.56 -8.39 -20.84
CA LYS A 294 -9.42 -9.70 -20.23
C LYS A 294 -8.40 -9.66 -19.09
N VAL A 295 -8.85 -9.98 -17.87
CA VAL A 295 -8.00 -10.23 -16.70
C VAL A 295 -7.98 -11.71 -16.42
N THR A 296 -6.80 -12.32 -16.43
CA THR A 296 -6.58 -13.74 -16.10
C THR A 296 -5.82 -13.86 -14.79
N ILE A 297 -6.35 -14.64 -13.87
CA ILE A 297 -5.63 -15.05 -12.65
C ILE A 297 -5.03 -16.42 -12.90
N SER A 298 -3.71 -16.42 -13.06
CA SER A 298 -2.97 -17.62 -13.44
C SER A 298 -2.86 -18.63 -12.31
N SER A 299 -2.64 -19.89 -12.67
CA SER A 299 -2.45 -20.99 -11.73
C SER A 299 -1.48 -20.63 -10.59
N GLY A 300 -1.83 -20.97 -9.36
CA GLY A 300 -1.06 -20.63 -8.16
C GLY A 300 -1.16 -19.17 -7.70
N LYS A 301 -1.90 -18.31 -8.42
CA LYS A 301 -2.12 -16.92 -8.03
C LYS A 301 -3.48 -16.71 -7.38
N THR A 302 -3.58 -15.58 -6.69
CA THR A 302 -4.77 -15.20 -5.92
C THR A 302 -5.24 -13.82 -6.35
N MET A 303 -6.55 -13.65 -6.46
CA MET A 303 -7.22 -12.34 -6.53
C MET A 303 -8.06 -12.16 -5.27
N LYS A 304 -8.04 -10.96 -4.72
CA LYS A 304 -8.90 -10.56 -3.61
C LYS A 304 -9.67 -9.30 -3.98
N ILE A 305 -10.96 -9.27 -3.66
CA ILE A 305 -11.83 -8.11 -3.77
C ILE A 305 -12.20 -7.71 -2.35
N GLY A 306 -11.77 -6.52 -1.92
CA GLY A 306 -11.98 -6.03 -0.55
C GLY A 306 -13.45 -5.67 -0.26
N GLU A 307 -13.79 -5.51 1.01
CA GLU A 307 -15.17 -5.34 1.50
C GLU A 307 -15.94 -4.17 0.85
N ASN A 308 -15.23 -3.08 0.52
CA ASN A 308 -15.84 -1.88 -0.06
C ASN A 308 -15.56 -1.75 -1.57
N ALA A 309 -15.08 -2.80 -2.21
CA ALA A 309 -14.73 -2.79 -3.62
C ALA A 309 -15.80 -3.52 -4.45
N THR A 310 -16.13 -2.93 -5.60
CA THR A 310 -16.94 -3.55 -6.64
C THR A 310 -16.08 -3.77 -7.88
N VAL A 311 -15.94 -5.01 -8.31
CA VAL A 311 -15.33 -5.34 -9.60
C VAL A 311 -16.46 -5.55 -10.60
N THR A 312 -16.56 -4.64 -11.57
CA THR A 312 -17.52 -4.73 -12.67
C THR A 312 -16.81 -5.26 -13.91
N ILE A 313 -17.33 -6.33 -14.49
CA ILE A 313 -16.83 -6.85 -15.77
C ILE A 313 -17.56 -6.09 -16.87
N GLY A 314 -16.85 -5.19 -17.55
CA GLY A 314 -17.37 -4.34 -18.63
C GLY A 314 -17.76 -5.16 -19.87
N GLU A 315 -18.35 -4.50 -20.86
CA GLU A 315 -18.86 -5.15 -22.08
C GLU A 315 -17.77 -5.93 -22.85
N ASN A 316 -16.56 -5.41 -22.89
CA ASN A 316 -15.40 -6.06 -23.52
C ASN A 316 -14.51 -6.79 -22.51
N GLY A 317 -14.86 -6.69 -21.22
CA GLY A 317 -14.10 -7.26 -20.13
C GLY A 317 -14.33 -8.76 -19.96
N LYS A 318 -13.36 -9.43 -19.37
CA LYS A 318 -13.47 -10.84 -18.99
C LYS A 318 -12.64 -11.12 -17.75
N LEU A 319 -13.23 -11.76 -16.76
CA LEU A 319 -12.48 -12.31 -15.63
C LEU A 319 -12.38 -13.83 -15.75
N GLU A 320 -11.17 -14.33 -15.89
CA GLU A 320 -10.87 -15.74 -15.99
C GLU A 320 -10.00 -16.20 -14.82
N ILE A 321 -10.45 -17.25 -14.12
CA ILE A 321 -9.70 -17.84 -13.00
C ILE A 321 -9.22 -19.22 -13.45
N GLU A 322 -7.93 -19.36 -13.71
CA GLU A 322 -7.34 -20.63 -14.16
C GLU A 322 -7.41 -21.71 -13.08
N LYS A 323 -7.37 -22.97 -13.50
CA LYS A 323 -7.26 -24.12 -12.59
C LYS A 323 -6.04 -23.94 -11.67
N GLY A 324 -6.26 -24.04 -10.35
CA GLY A 324 -5.22 -23.81 -9.34
C GLY A 324 -5.11 -22.37 -8.84
N ALA A 325 -5.79 -21.42 -9.51
CA ALA A 325 -5.93 -20.05 -9.00
C ALA A 325 -7.11 -19.92 -8.03
N LYS A 326 -7.10 -18.84 -7.23
CA LYS A 326 -8.12 -18.56 -6.23
C LYS A 326 -8.63 -17.12 -6.35
N LEU A 327 -9.93 -16.95 -6.20
CA LEU A 327 -10.59 -15.66 -6.03
C LEU A 327 -11.25 -15.59 -4.65
N TYR A 328 -10.92 -14.58 -3.86
CA TYR A 328 -11.59 -14.26 -2.60
C TYR A 328 -12.44 -13.00 -2.77
N VAL A 329 -13.70 -13.08 -2.38
CA VAL A 329 -14.68 -12.01 -2.57
C VAL A 329 -15.21 -11.57 -1.19
N ASP A 330 -14.66 -10.45 -0.70
CA ASP A 330 -15.17 -9.76 0.49
C ASP A 330 -16.10 -8.59 0.10
N GLY A 331 -16.05 -8.16 -1.16
CA GLY A 331 -16.86 -7.11 -1.76
C GLY A 331 -17.86 -7.66 -2.78
N THR A 332 -17.98 -7.00 -3.93
CA THR A 332 -18.95 -7.35 -4.97
C THR A 332 -18.28 -7.65 -6.30
N VAL A 333 -18.82 -8.63 -7.04
CA VAL A 333 -18.49 -8.85 -8.46
C VAL A 333 -19.78 -8.70 -9.25
N GLN A 334 -19.73 -7.90 -10.32
CA GLN A 334 -20.80 -7.72 -11.29
C GLN A 334 -20.34 -8.24 -12.64
N GLY A 335 -21.08 -9.19 -13.20
CA GLY A 335 -20.75 -9.88 -14.45
C GLY A 335 -20.25 -11.31 -14.23
N ASP A 336 -19.90 -12.00 -15.32
CA ASP A 336 -19.62 -13.43 -15.33
C ASP A 336 -18.14 -13.71 -15.08
N ILE A 337 -17.87 -14.60 -14.13
CA ILE A 337 -16.55 -15.14 -13.86
C ILE A 337 -16.43 -16.46 -14.62
N THR A 338 -15.33 -16.67 -15.32
CA THR A 338 -15.06 -17.87 -16.13
C THR A 338 -13.83 -18.61 -15.63
N GLY A 339 -13.66 -19.86 -16.10
CA GLY A 339 -12.48 -20.68 -15.78
C GLY A 339 -12.74 -21.76 -14.74
N ALA A 340 -11.70 -22.53 -14.42
CA ALA A 340 -11.77 -23.70 -13.54
C ALA A 340 -11.10 -23.47 -12.16
N GLY A 341 -10.83 -22.23 -11.82
CA GLY A 341 -10.28 -21.84 -10.52
C GLY A 341 -11.32 -21.90 -9.40
N LYS A 342 -10.86 -21.67 -8.19
CA LYS A 342 -11.72 -21.70 -7.00
C LYS A 342 -12.16 -20.30 -6.61
N ILE A 343 -13.46 -20.14 -6.33
CA ILE A 343 -14.05 -18.89 -5.88
C ILE A 343 -14.50 -19.06 -4.43
N TYR A 344 -14.10 -18.14 -3.58
CA TYR A 344 -14.41 -18.11 -2.15
C TYR A 344 -15.17 -16.83 -1.84
N TYR A 345 -16.31 -16.95 -1.20
CA TYR A 345 -17.12 -15.80 -0.74
C TYR A 345 -17.02 -15.65 0.76
N LYS A 346 -16.95 -14.41 1.24
CA LYS A 346 -16.90 -14.07 2.67
C LYS A 346 -18.11 -14.63 3.41
N LEU A 347 -17.88 -15.18 4.59
CA LEU A 347 -18.88 -15.69 5.51
C LEU A 347 -18.75 -14.97 6.84
N ASN A 348 -19.80 -14.26 7.23
CA ASN A 348 -19.87 -13.53 8.48
C ASN A 348 -20.78 -14.26 9.45
N TYR A 349 -20.39 -14.35 10.71
CA TYR A 349 -21.13 -14.99 11.79
C TYR A 349 -21.60 -13.96 12.80
N ASP A 350 -22.89 -13.95 13.09
CA ASP A 350 -23.49 -13.28 14.24
C ASP A 350 -23.90 -14.36 15.23
N LEU A 351 -23.30 -14.38 16.39
CA LEU A 351 -23.53 -15.42 17.40
C LEU A 351 -24.77 -15.16 18.27
N ASP A 352 -25.45 -14.04 18.08
CA ASP A 352 -26.63 -13.64 18.85
C ASP A 352 -26.45 -13.87 20.37
N GLY A 353 -25.34 -13.37 20.91
CA GLY A 353 -24.97 -13.51 22.32
C GLY A 353 -24.37 -14.86 22.72
N GLY A 354 -24.11 -15.74 21.78
CA GLY A 354 -23.25 -16.91 21.98
C GLY A 354 -21.77 -16.57 21.89
N GLU A 355 -20.92 -17.56 22.14
CA GLU A 355 -19.47 -17.44 22.06
C GLU A 355 -18.84 -18.70 21.43
N TRP A 356 -17.72 -18.52 20.73
CA TRP A 356 -16.93 -19.65 20.23
C TRP A 356 -16.28 -20.40 21.40
N LYS A 357 -16.30 -21.71 21.35
CA LYS A 357 -15.58 -22.53 22.32
C LYS A 357 -14.09 -22.33 22.18
N ASN A 358 -13.35 -22.43 23.29
CA ASN A 358 -11.91 -22.23 23.34
C ASN A 358 -11.17 -23.02 22.25
N GLY A 359 -10.35 -22.31 21.46
CA GLY A 359 -9.53 -22.90 20.42
C GLY A 359 -10.24 -23.09 19.06
N TYR A 360 -11.56 -22.91 18.99
CA TYR A 360 -12.24 -22.98 17.69
C TYR A 360 -12.10 -21.67 16.94
N LYS A 361 -11.72 -21.78 15.65
CA LYS A 361 -11.66 -20.67 14.69
C LYS A 361 -12.57 -21.01 13.53
N PRO A 362 -13.66 -20.25 13.30
CA PRO A 362 -14.53 -20.49 12.17
C PRO A 362 -13.81 -20.16 10.85
N GLU A 363 -14.23 -20.81 9.79
CA GLU A 363 -13.78 -20.46 8.44
C GLU A 363 -14.39 -19.12 8.02
N ASP A 364 -13.55 -18.21 7.54
CA ASP A 364 -13.99 -16.88 7.08
C ASP A 364 -14.63 -16.90 5.70
N TYR A 365 -14.55 -18.02 4.99
CA TYR A 365 -15.01 -18.16 3.60
C TYR A 365 -15.64 -19.51 3.35
N TYR A 366 -16.60 -19.54 2.44
CA TYR A 366 -17.11 -20.75 1.82
C TYR A 366 -16.77 -20.82 0.34
N GLN A 367 -16.52 -22.02 -0.20
CA GLN A 367 -16.16 -22.21 -1.59
C GLN A 367 -17.42 -22.40 -2.45
N PHE A 368 -17.55 -21.64 -3.54
CA PHE A 368 -18.53 -21.88 -4.58
C PHE A 368 -18.34 -23.27 -5.20
N GLY A 369 -19.43 -23.94 -5.48
CA GLY A 369 -19.42 -25.31 -6.02
C GLY A 369 -19.28 -26.43 -4.97
N THR A 370 -19.16 -26.08 -3.67
CA THR A 370 -19.04 -27.04 -2.57
C THR A 370 -20.00 -26.67 -1.45
N ALA A 371 -20.80 -27.63 -0.98
CA ALA A 371 -21.64 -27.39 0.18
C ALA A 371 -20.76 -27.17 1.43
N PHE A 372 -21.12 -26.21 2.25
CA PHE A 372 -20.35 -25.83 3.44
C PHE A 372 -21.19 -26.07 4.70
N ASP A 373 -20.66 -26.90 5.61
CA ASP A 373 -21.30 -27.18 6.90
C ASP A 373 -21.04 -26.03 7.87
N LEU A 374 -22.12 -25.46 8.43
CA LEU A 374 -22.04 -24.40 9.42
C LEU A 374 -21.67 -24.99 10.80
N PRO A 375 -21.03 -24.19 11.67
CA PRO A 375 -20.63 -24.63 13.01
C PRO A 375 -21.84 -25.16 13.83
N THR A 376 -21.58 -26.14 14.68
CA THR A 376 -22.57 -26.81 15.55
C THR A 376 -22.32 -26.49 17.01
N GLU A 377 -23.11 -27.07 17.92
CA GLU A 377 -22.89 -26.97 19.35
C GLU A 377 -21.53 -27.47 19.84
N GLU A 378 -20.81 -28.23 19.03
CA GLU A 378 -19.44 -28.62 19.33
C GLU A 378 -18.47 -27.44 19.27
N ASN A 379 -18.81 -26.41 18.48
CA ASN A 379 -17.98 -25.29 18.15
C ASN A 379 -18.30 -24.02 18.94
N LEU A 380 -19.54 -23.85 19.38
CA LEU A 380 -20.01 -22.65 20.08
C LEU A 380 -21.01 -23.00 21.18
N ASN A 381 -21.22 -22.07 22.10
CA ASN A 381 -22.17 -22.21 23.20
C ASN A 381 -22.82 -20.89 23.60
N LYS A 382 -23.98 -21.01 24.22
CA LYS A 382 -24.68 -19.92 24.91
C LYS A 382 -25.29 -20.48 26.19
N ALA A 383 -24.94 -19.91 27.35
CA ALA A 383 -25.37 -20.43 28.66
C ALA A 383 -26.89 -20.49 28.79
N GLY A 384 -27.43 -21.68 29.07
CA GLY A 384 -28.86 -21.93 29.21
C GLY A 384 -29.63 -22.05 27.88
N TYR A 385 -28.94 -22.21 26.76
CA TYR A 385 -29.52 -22.37 25.43
C TYR A 385 -28.86 -23.50 24.67
N THR A 386 -29.60 -24.08 23.73
CA THR A 386 -29.16 -25.06 22.73
C THR A 386 -29.17 -24.42 21.36
N LEU A 387 -28.17 -24.66 20.52
CA LEU A 387 -28.14 -24.15 19.16
C LEU A 387 -29.17 -24.91 18.31
N SER A 388 -30.16 -24.20 17.73
CA SER A 388 -31.15 -24.79 16.83
C SER A 388 -30.77 -24.67 15.35
N GLY A 389 -29.67 -23.99 15.04
CA GLY A 389 -29.12 -23.82 13.70
C GLY A 389 -28.78 -22.36 13.37
N TRP A 390 -28.78 -22.02 12.11
CA TRP A 390 -28.41 -20.70 11.59
C TRP A 390 -29.47 -20.17 10.65
N THR A 391 -29.72 -18.86 10.69
CA THR A 391 -30.52 -18.20 9.65
C THR A 391 -29.64 -17.27 8.86
N GLU A 392 -29.80 -17.19 7.54
CA GLU A 392 -29.17 -16.12 6.76
C GLU A 392 -29.84 -14.78 7.14
N LYS A 393 -29.04 -13.74 7.35
CA LYS A 393 -29.53 -12.42 7.77
C LYS A 393 -30.67 -11.93 6.86
N GLY A 394 -31.82 -11.65 7.45
CA GLY A 394 -33.03 -11.24 6.72
C GLY A 394 -33.90 -12.40 6.22
N LYS A 395 -33.52 -13.65 6.43
CA LYS A 395 -34.33 -14.85 6.15
C LYS A 395 -34.82 -15.49 7.45
N LYS A 396 -35.84 -16.36 7.33
CA LYS A 396 -36.41 -17.06 8.50
C LYS A 396 -36.06 -18.55 8.55
N ASP A 397 -35.60 -19.11 7.43
CA ASP A 397 -35.33 -20.55 7.33
C ASP A 397 -34.05 -20.90 8.08
N VAL A 398 -34.15 -21.83 9.00
CA VAL A 398 -33.01 -22.37 9.74
C VAL A 398 -32.29 -23.37 8.87
N VAL A 399 -30.97 -23.20 8.77
CA VAL A 399 -30.07 -24.02 7.97
C VAL A 399 -28.85 -24.48 8.77
N TRP A 400 -28.29 -25.62 8.38
CA TRP A 400 -27.01 -26.12 8.90
C TRP A 400 -25.92 -26.15 7.84
N LYS A 401 -26.27 -25.81 6.61
CA LYS A 401 -25.37 -25.82 5.46
C LYS A 401 -25.61 -24.65 4.52
N ILE A 402 -24.55 -24.16 3.94
CA ILE A 402 -24.62 -23.29 2.78
C ILE A 402 -24.58 -24.20 1.54
N PRO A 403 -25.57 -24.12 0.63
CA PRO A 403 -25.59 -25.00 -0.54
C PRO A 403 -24.44 -24.70 -1.52
N ALA A 404 -24.01 -25.71 -2.26
CA ALA A 404 -22.95 -25.60 -3.27
C ALA A 404 -23.24 -24.53 -4.36
N THR A 405 -24.52 -24.27 -4.61
CA THR A 405 -24.97 -23.23 -5.58
C THR A 405 -24.98 -21.81 -5.04
N ALA A 406 -24.68 -21.63 -3.75
CA ALA A 406 -24.68 -20.31 -3.13
C ALA A 406 -23.59 -19.41 -3.71
N THR A 407 -23.93 -18.15 -3.93
CA THR A 407 -23.02 -17.12 -4.39
C THR A 407 -23.11 -15.89 -3.49
N GLY A 408 -22.07 -15.02 -3.56
CA GLY A 408 -22.01 -13.76 -2.83
C GLY A 408 -21.71 -13.94 -1.35
N ILE A 409 -21.56 -12.82 -0.65
CA ILE A 409 -21.27 -12.77 0.78
C ILE A 409 -22.48 -13.32 1.56
N LYS A 410 -22.21 -14.16 2.56
CA LYS A 410 -23.23 -14.65 3.48
C LYS A 410 -22.99 -14.09 4.88
N SER A 411 -24.07 -13.68 5.52
CA SER A 411 -24.10 -13.34 6.94
C SER A 411 -25.11 -14.26 7.61
N VAL A 412 -24.66 -15.09 8.53
CA VAL A 412 -25.49 -16.05 9.25
C VAL A 412 -25.62 -15.68 10.72
N VAL A 413 -26.80 -15.87 11.27
CA VAL A 413 -27.16 -15.55 12.66
C VAL A 413 -27.49 -16.83 13.38
N ALA A 414 -26.81 -17.11 14.50
CA ALA A 414 -27.08 -18.28 15.33
C ALA A 414 -28.49 -18.22 15.93
N GLN A 415 -29.21 -19.33 15.86
CA GLN A 415 -30.55 -19.47 16.45
C GLN A 415 -30.47 -20.32 17.71
N TRP A 416 -31.02 -19.82 18.79
CA TRP A 416 -30.93 -20.44 20.10
C TRP A 416 -32.28 -20.77 20.68
N GLU A 417 -32.44 -21.99 21.17
CA GLU A 417 -33.60 -22.42 21.94
C GLU A 417 -33.25 -22.47 23.42
N LYS A 418 -34.10 -21.89 24.26
CA LYS A 418 -33.89 -21.91 25.70
C LYS A 418 -34.03 -23.32 26.23
N VAL A 419 -33.05 -23.82 26.98
CA VAL A 419 -33.17 -25.10 27.65
C VAL A 419 -34.21 -24.96 28.76
N VAL A 420 -35.35 -25.63 28.59
CA VAL A 420 -36.34 -25.77 29.67
C VAL A 420 -35.88 -26.93 30.53
N PRO A 421 -35.54 -26.71 31.81
CA PRO A 421 -35.19 -27.84 32.69
C PRO A 421 -36.37 -28.80 32.72
N THR A 422 -36.15 -30.04 32.29
CA THR A 422 -37.14 -31.11 32.48
C THR A 422 -37.35 -31.23 33.98
N ALA A 423 -38.57 -30.94 34.44
CA ALA A 423 -38.90 -31.11 35.83
C ALA A 423 -38.57 -32.57 36.22
N THR A 424 -37.64 -32.77 37.15
CA THR A 424 -37.38 -34.08 37.69
C THR A 424 -38.70 -34.62 38.18
N PRO A 425 -39.17 -35.81 37.75
CA PRO A 425 -40.42 -36.35 38.28
C PRO A 425 -40.29 -36.40 39.79
N VAL A 426 -41.17 -35.67 40.49
CA VAL A 426 -41.29 -35.76 41.93
C VAL A 426 -41.63 -37.21 42.21
N PRO A 427 -40.85 -37.95 43.04
CA PRO A 427 -41.20 -39.29 43.39
C PRO A 427 -42.61 -39.26 43.98
N ASP A 428 -43.51 -40.12 43.45
CA ASP A 428 -44.87 -40.24 43.92
C ASP A 428 -44.86 -40.57 45.40
N ALA A 429 -45.41 -39.68 46.23
CA ALA A 429 -45.47 -39.80 47.68
C ALA A 429 -46.47 -40.85 48.16
N SER A 430 -46.94 -41.76 47.27
CA SER A 430 -47.91 -42.79 47.61
C SER A 430 -47.36 -44.01 48.35
N GLY A 431 -46.10 -43.96 48.81
CA GLY A 431 -45.43 -45.08 49.47
C GLY A 431 -45.05 -44.88 50.98
N LEU A 432 -45.65 -43.91 51.66
CA LEU A 432 -45.37 -43.81 53.10
C LEU A 432 -46.22 -44.83 53.93
N PRO A 433 -45.59 -45.73 54.70
CA PRO A 433 -46.31 -46.61 55.63
C PRO A 433 -46.95 -45.73 56.71
N LYS A 434 -48.27 -45.92 56.93
CA LYS A 434 -48.95 -45.45 58.13
C LYS A 434 -48.47 -46.21 59.34
N THR A 435 -47.55 -45.68 60.09
CA THR A 435 -47.34 -46.10 61.48
C THR A 435 -47.46 -44.88 62.36
N GLY A 436 -48.55 -44.86 63.12
CA GLY A 436 -48.65 -43.96 64.23
C GLY A 436 -47.72 -44.43 65.36
N ASP A 437 -46.93 -43.56 65.82
CA ASP A 437 -46.56 -43.50 67.25
C ASP A 437 -46.01 -42.09 67.56
N ALA A 438 -46.66 -41.51 68.54
CA ALA A 438 -46.30 -40.21 69.07
C ALA A 438 -45.28 -40.41 70.15
N SER A 439 -44.06 -39.99 69.95
CA SER A 439 -43.24 -39.49 71.01
C SER A 439 -41.79 -39.17 70.58
N ALA A 440 -41.48 -37.99 70.87
CA ALA A 440 -40.15 -37.37 71.06
C ALA A 440 -39.80 -36.21 70.15
N PRO A 441 -39.41 -35.14 70.81
CA PRO A 441 -39.23 -33.86 70.14
C PRO A 441 -37.78 -33.56 69.76
N MET A 442 -37.67 -32.64 68.83
CA MET A 442 -36.52 -31.73 68.65
C MET A 442 -35.11 -32.31 68.56
N ALA A 443 -34.59 -32.33 67.38
CA ALA A 443 -33.19 -31.98 67.08
C ALA A 443 -32.91 -32.15 65.58
N TRP A 444 -33.26 -31.21 64.70
CA TRP A 444 -32.64 -31.05 63.39
C TRP A 444 -33.03 -29.70 62.79
N CYS A 445 -32.59 -28.65 63.50
CA CYS A 445 -32.52 -27.30 62.92
C CYS A 445 -31.13 -26.74 63.16
N ALA A 446 -30.13 -27.26 62.41
CA ALA A 446 -28.81 -26.62 62.36
C ALA A 446 -27.94 -27.23 61.23
N LEU A 447 -28.30 -27.10 60.01
CA LEU A 447 -27.38 -27.33 58.87
C LEU A 447 -27.96 -26.70 57.58
N GLY A 448 -28.08 -25.39 57.61
CA GLY A 448 -28.61 -24.64 56.46
C GLY A 448 -28.18 -23.18 56.42
N LEU A 449 -26.95 -22.87 56.93
CA LEU A 449 -26.46 -21.49 56.90
C LEU A 449 -24.91 -21.47 56.93
N ALA A 450 -24.30 -22.04 55.89
CA ALA A 450 -22.86 -21.93 55.71
C ALA A 450 -22.42 -22.02 54.23
N CYS A 451 -23.09 -21.28 53.35
CA CYS A 451 -22.63 -21.09 51.98
C CYS A 451 -22.99 -19.69 51.43
N LEU A 452 -22.78 -18.66 52.22
CA LEU A 452 -22.91 -17.27 51.78
C LEU A 452 -21.92 -16.34 52.50
N ALA A 453 -20.64 -16.72 52.51
CA ALA A 453 -19.56 -15.81 52.96
C ALA A 453 -18.22 -16.27 52.35
N GLY A 454 -18.03 -16.06 51.07
CA GLY A 454 -16.78 -16.44 50.38
C GLY A 454 -16.51 -15.73 49.09
N LEU A 455 -17.07 -14.54 48.88
CA LEU A 455 -16.81 -13.75 47.65
C LEU A 455 -16.73 -12.24 47.95
N ALA A 456 -15.87 -11.85 48.87
CA ALA A 456 -15.52 -10.45 49.08
C ALA A 456 -14.14 -10.30 49.74
N ALA A 457 -13.06 -10.77 49.08
CA ALA A 457 -11.71 -10.34 49.44
C ALA A 457 -10.69 -10.82 48.38
N MET A 458 -10.64 -10.18 47.25
CA MET A 458 -9.43 -10.08 46.42
C MET A 458 -9.57 -8.94 45.39
N LYS A 459 -9.59 -7.74 45.91
CA LYS A 459 -9.30 -6.54 45.12
C LYS A 459 -8.40 -5.67 45.99
N ARG A 460 -7.07 -5.85 45.80
CA ARG A 460 -5.97 -4.89 46.04
C ARG A 460 -4.64 -5.63 46.13
N ARG A 461 -3.88 -5.55 45.04
CA ARG A 461 -2.46 -5.16 45.04
C ARG A 461 -1.80 -5.51 43.71
N LYS A 462 -1.41 -4.45 43.14
CA LYS A 462 -0.36 -4.04 42.21
C LYS A 462 -0.65 -4.19 40.73
#